data_65a01c80dbdb48d1ee3036def6c472bc
#
_entry.id   65a01c80dbdb48d1ee3036def6c472bc
#
_cell.length_a   1.000
_cell.length_b   1.000
_cell.length_c   1.000
_cell.angle_alpha   90.00
_cell.angle_beta   90.00
_cell.angle_gamma   90.00
#
_symmetry.space_group_name_H-M   'P 1'
#
loop_
_entity.id
_entity.type
_entity.pdbx_description
1 polymer ?
#
loop_
_entity_poly.entity_id
_entity_poly.type
_entity_poly.pdbx_seq_one_letter_code
_entity_poly.pdbx_strand_id
1 'polypeptide(L)'
;MGKTVRTILVLNSKGGCGKSLLATNLAAHYARQGFSVALADFDPQASSLDWIKARPAERPSIHGIDAVNGPVRLPRQTEVLIVDAPAGIHGSALTTVVRRAETILIPVLPSATDIRATARFIQDLLLVGKVERKQTRLATVANRVPAIGARDGMLAKIGYDTLNMRLFRPLERFLDQLRIPFVATIPESPYYALADQQGLSIFEWSEGYAALDRAAWQPLLDWLDSRRSRPR
;
A
#
# COMPACT_ATOMS: atom_id res chain seq x y z
N MET A 1 25.73 7.21 -14.67
CA MET A 1 24.89 6.13 -14.18
C MET A 1 23.47 6.66 -13.99
N GLY A 2 22.47 6.11 -14.69
CA GLY A 2 21.08 6.53 -14.53
C GLY A 2 20.62 6.24 -13.09
N LYS A 3 19.96 7.20 -12.44
CA LYS A 3 19.39 7.04 -11.10
C LYS A 3 18.29 5.97 -11.19
N THR A 4 18.41 4.88 -10.45
CA THR A 4 17.40 3.82 -10.44
C THR A 4 16.16 4.35 -9.71
N VAL A 5 15.01 4.35 -10.37
CA VAL A 5 13.73 4.76 -9.78
C VAL A 5 13.23 3.65 -8.88
N ARG A 6 12.99 3.95 -7.60
CA ARG A 6 12.36 3.01 -6.67
C ARG A 6 10.89 2.83 -7.03
N THR A 7 10.46 1.62 -7.34
CA THR A 7 9.08 1.35 -7.76
C THR A 7 8.35 0.48 -6.74
N ILE A 8 7.30 1.05 -6.13
CA ILE A 8 6.43 0.39 -5.16
C ILE A 8 5.05 0.20 -5.80
N LEU A 9 4.66 -1.06 -5.97
CA LEU A 9 3.37 -1.46 -6.52
C LEU A 9 2.43 -1.86 -5.39
N VAL A 10 1.24 -1.24 -5.35
CA VAL A 10 0.16 -1.65 -4.45
C VAL A 10 -0.84 -2.48 -5.23
N LEU A 11 -1.02 -3.74 -4.86
CA LEU A 11 -1.69 -4.74 -5.67
C LEU A 11 -2.52 -5.72 -4.83
N ASN A 12 -3.76 -5.96 -5.23
CA ASN A 12 -4.58 -7.10 -4.79
C ASN A 12 -5.72 -7.29 -5.79
N SER A 13 -6.15 -8.53 -5.99
CA SER A 13 -7.28 -8.87 -6.85
C SER A 13 -8.63 -8.36 -6.31
N LYS A 14 -8.74 -8.15 -4.99
CA LYS A 14 -9.98 -7.67 -4.36
C LYS A 14 -10.17 -6.17 -4.53
N GLY A 15 -11.42 -5.79 -4.89
CA GLY A 15 -11.89 -4.40 -4.79
C GLY A 15 -12.08 -3.98 -3.33
N GLY A 16 -11.92 -2.68 -3.05
CA GLY A 16 -12.19 -2.09 -1.73
C GLY A 16 -11.18 -2.42 -0.62
N CYS A 17 -10.11 -3.17 -0.89
CA CYS A 17 -9.11 -3.52 0.12
C CYS A 17 -8.16 -2.36 0.49
N GLY A 18 -8.28 -1.19 -0.16
CA GLY A 18 -7.53 0.02 0.16
C GLY A 18 -6.23 0.19 -0.61
N LYS A 19 -6.15 -0.28 -1.85
CA LYS A 19 -4.98 -0.07 -2.73
C LYS A 19 -4.68 1.41 -2.92
N SER A 20 -5.64 2.19 -3.38
CA SER A 20 -5.49 3.63 -3.61
C SER A 20 -5.15 4.37 -2.33
N LEU A 21 -5.76 4.01 -1.19
CA LEU A 21 -5.42 4.59 0.11
C LEU A 21 -3.93 4.36 0.46
N LEU A 22 -3.43 3.13 0.29
CA LEU A 22 -2.01 2.87 0.54
C LEU A 22 -1.13 3.64 -0.46
N ALA A 23 -1.50 3.66 -1.73
CA ALA A 23 -0.74 4.32 -2.79
C ALA A 23 -0.61 5.84 -2.55
N THR A 24 -1.72 6.53 -2.27
CA THR A 24 -1.76 7.97 -2.03
C THR A 24 -1.00 8.37 -0.76
N ASN A 25 -1.19 7.61 0.32
CA ASN A 25 -0.48 7.86 1.57
C ASN A 25 1.04 7.64 1.44
N LEU A 26 1.49 6.59 0.74
CA LEU A 26 2.92 6.38 0.47
C LEU A 26 3.49 7.48 -0.43
N ALA A 27 2.78 7.88 -1.48
CA ALA A 27 3.21 8.95 -2.37
C ALA A 27 3.41 10.27 -1.59
N ALA A 28 2.45 10.64 -0.73
CA ALA A 28 2.57 11.81 0.12
C ALA A 28 3.70 11.68 1.16
N HIS A 29 3.88 10.49 1.74
CA HIS A 29 4.97 10.24 2.70
C HIS A 29 6.33 10.53 2.07
N TYR A 30 6.63 9.96 0.89
CA TYR A 30 7.90 10.20 0.21
C TYR A 30 8.05 11.64 -0.28
N ALA A 31 6.98 12.25 -0.80
CA ALA A 31 7.01 13.66 -1.21
C ALA A 31 7.32 14.60 -0.04
N ARG A 32 6.76 14.35 1.15
CA ARG A 32 7.09 15.09 2.39
C ARG A 32 8.53 14.91 2.85
N GLN A 33 9.18 13.81 2.50
CA GLN A 33 10.61 13.58 2.77
C GLN A 33 11.52 14.26 1.73
N GLY A 34 10.95 14.97 0.75
CA GLY A 34 11.69 15.69 -0.28
C GLY A 34 12.04 14.88 -1.52
N PHE A 35 11.52 13.64 -1.65
CA PHE A 35 11.70 12.86 -2.86
C PHE A 35 10.83 13.39 -4.01
N SER A 36 11.35 13.31 -5.24
CA SER A 36 10.55 13.52 -6.44
C SER A 36 9.71 12.28 -6.73
N VAL A 37 8.38 12.42 -6.52
CA VAL A 37 7.43 11.29 -6.55
C VAL A 37 6.53 11.36 -7.77
N ALA A 38 6.35 10.21 -8.43
CA ALA A 38 5.28 9.98 -9.39
C ALA A 38 4.30 8.91 -8.85
N LEU A 39 3.01 9.08 -9.14
CA LEU A 39 1.95 8.12 -8.82
C LEU A 39 1.25 7.74 -10.13
N ALA A 40 1.40 6.49 -10.55
CA ALA A 40 0.76 5.94 -11.74
C ALA A 40 -0.50 5.16 -11.35
N ASP A 41 -1.63 5.59 -11.86
CA ASP A 41 -2.93 4.97 -11.63
C ASP A 41 -3.30 4.09 -12.83
N PHE A 42 -3.42 2.80 -12.59
CA PHE A 42 -3.84 1.79 -13.58
C PHE A 42 -5.31 1.39 -13.42
N ASP A 43 -6.04 1.99 -12.45
CA ASP A 43 -7.46 1.71 -12.26
C ASP A 43 -8.33 2.66 -13.11
N PRO A 44 -9.23 2.14 -13.94
CA PRO A 44 -10.17 2.99 -14.69
C PRO A 44 -11.03 3.91 -13.82
N GLN A 45 -11.18 3.62 -12.53
CA GLN A 45 -11.86 4.51 -11.58
C GLN A 45 -11.05 5.76 -11.25
N ALA A 46 -9.75 5.80 -11.55
CA ALA A 46 -8.84 6.93 -11.39
C ALA A 46 -8.81 7.57 -9.99
N SER A 47 -9.07 6.77 -8.94
CA SER A 47 -9.19 7.26 -7.56
C SER A 47 -7.94 7.98 -7.07
N SER A 48 -6.76 7.47 -7.41
CA SER A 48 -5.49 8.08 -7.03
C SER A 48 -5.23 9.39 -7.79
N LEU A 49 -5.65 9.49 -9.04
CA LEU A 49 -5.56 10.73 -9.82
C LEU A 49 -6.53 11.80 -9.33
N ASP A 50 -7.76 11.41 -8.95
CA ASP A 50 -8.73 12.36 -8.39
C ASP A 50 -8.25 12.91 -7.04
N TRP A 51 -7.61 12.06 -6.22
CA TRP A 51 -6.95 12.50 -5.00
C TRP A 51 -5.82 13.52 -5.29
N ILE A 52 -5.00 13.31 -6.33
CA ILE A 52 -3.96 14.29 -6.74
C ILE A 52 -4.60 15.61 -7.18
N LYS A 53 -5.70 15.59 -7.92
CA LYS A 53 -6.42 16.81 -8.36
C LYS A 53 -6.96 17.61 -7.16
N ALA A 54 -7.40 16.93 -6.11
CA ALA A 54 -7.89 17.56 -4.89
C ALA A 54 -6.75 18.09 -3.98
N ARG A 55 -5.49 17.74 -4.27
CA ARG A 55 -4.35 18.05 -3.41
C ARG A 55 -4.06 19.56 -3.38
N PRO A 56 -3.95 20.16 -2.18
CA PRO A 56 -3.63 21.58 -2.05
C PRO A 56 -2.23 21.92 -2.61
N ALA A 57 -2.12 23.08 -3.27
CA ALA A 57 -0.88 23.52 -3.90
C ALA A 57 0.27 23.77 -2.92
N GLU A 58 -0.03 24.02 -1.65
CA GLU A 58 0.94 24.23 -0.57
C GLU A 58 1.62 22.94 -0.12
N ARG A 59 1.09 21.80 -0.53
CA ARG A 59 1.68 20.49 -0.19
C ARG A 59 2.72 20.08 -1.23
N PRO A 60 3.73 19.29 -0.84
CA PRO A 60 4.71 18.76 -1.79
C PRO A 60 4.02 18.12 -2.99
N SER A 61 4.42 18.50 -4.20
CA SER A 61 3.80 18.04 -5.44
C SER A 61 4.07 16.56 -5.69
N ILE A 62 3.09 15.89 -6.30
CA ILE A 62 3.17 14.49 -6.74
C ILE A 62 2.75 14.46 -8.21
N HIS A 63 3.58 13.90 -9.08
CA HIS A 63 3.27 13.79 -10.49
C HIS A 63 2.30 12.64 -10.77
N GLY A 64 1.04 12.96 -11.12
CA GLY A 64 0.03 11.96 -11.48
C GLY A 64 0.20 11.47 -12.91
N ILE A 65 0.06 10.15 -13.13
CA ILE A 65 0.16 9.53 -14.44
C ILE A 65 -1.09 8.65 -14.66
N ASP A 66 -1.88 8.99 -15.67
CA ASP A 66 -2.94 8.12 -16.17
C ASP A 66 -2.30 6.98 -16.98
N ALA A 67 -2.23 5.82 -16.34
CA ALA A 67 -1.62 4.63 -16.93
C ALA A 67 -2.65 3.71 -17.61
N VAL A 68 -3.94 4.06 -17.58
CA VAL A 68 -5.01 3.37 -18.31
C VAL A 68 -5.01 3.80 -19.77
N ASN A 69 -4.94 5.12 -20.00
CA ASN A 69 -5.12 5.71 -21.33
C ASN A 69 -3.80 5.99 -22.06
N GLY A 70 -2.65 5.69 -21.45
CA GLY A 70 -1.36 5.98 -22.08
C GLY A 70 -0.18 5.26 -21.45
N PRO A 71 0.99 5.41 -22.08
CA PRO A 71 2.22 4.82 -21.54
C PRO A 71 2.68 5.59 -20.28
N VAL A 72 3.20 4.86 -19.30
CA VAL A 72 3.83 5.46 -18.11
C VAL A 72 5.11 6.18 -18.53
N ARG A 73 5.04 7.51 -18.56
CA ARG A 73 6.17 8.40 -18.86
C ARG A 73 6.58 9.13 -17.58
N LEU A 74 7.74 8.79 -17.05
CA LEU A 74 8.26 9.40 -15.82
C LEU A 74 9.00 10.70 -16.11
N PRO A 75 8.79 11.75 -15.32
CA PRO A 75 9.70 12.91 -15.29
C PRO A 75 11.15 12.45 -15.01
N ARG A 76 12.13 13.11 -15.63
CA ARG A 76 13.56 12.72 -15.50
C ARG A 76 14.08 12.71 -14.06
N GLN A 77 13.51 13.58 -13.22
CA GLN A 77 13.90 13.72 -11.81
C GLN A 77 13.23 12.71 -10.87
N THR A 78 12.30 11.87 -11.37
CA THR A 78 11.56 10.93 -10.52
C THR A 78 12.51 10.00 -9.77
N GLU A 79 12.33 9.93 -8.45
CA GLU A 79 13.10 9.06 -7.55
C GLU A 79 12.27 7.90 -7.03
N VAL A 80 10.96 8.14 -6.80
CA VAL A 80 10.02 7.15 -6.31
C VAL A 80 8.80 7.11 -7.22
N LEU A 81 8.46 5.93 -7.69
CA LEU A 81 7.23 5.63 -8.43
C LEU A 81 6.34 4.76 -7.55
N ILE A 82 5.16 5.28 -7.24
CA ILE A 82 4.08 4.49 -6.64
C ILE A 82 3.14 4.07 -7.76
N VAL A 83 2.74 2.80 -7.75
CA VAL A 83 1.81 2.24 -8.75
C VAL A 83 0.55 1.75 -8.03
N ASP A 84 -0.59 2.33 -8.36
CA ASP A 84 -1.90 1.87 -7.92
C ASP A 84 -2.50 0.95 -8.99
N ALA A 85 -2.64 -0.34 -8.65
CA ALA A 85 -3.13 -1.33 -9.59
C ALA A 85 -4.66 -1.51 -9.50
N PRO A 86 -5.36 -1.81 -10.61
CA PRO A 86 -6.79 -2.03 -10.60
C PRO A 86 -7.15 -3.30 -9.81
N ALA A 87 -8.41 -3.38 -9.37
CA ALA A 87 -8.97 -4.61 -8.87
C ALA A 87 -9.10 -5.65 -10.02
N GLY A 88 -8.95 -6.94 -9.70
CA GLY A 88 -9.15 -8.01 -10.67
C GLY A 88 -8.08 -8.11 -11.76
N ILE A 89 -6.94 -7.43 -11.62
CA ILE A 89 -5.83 -7.56 -12.58
C ILE A 89 -5.34 -9.02 -12.66
N HIS A 90 -5.19 -9.55 -13.86
CA HIS A 90 -4.74 -10.92 -14.10
C HIS A 90 -4.01 -11.06 -15.46
N GLY A 91 -3.46 -12.24 -15.71
CA GLY A 91 -2.83 -12.59 -17.00
C GLY A 91 -1.65 -11.68 -17.37
N SER A 92 -1.60 -11.25 -18.62
CA SER A 92 -0.49 -10.45 -19.17
C SER A 92 -0.40 -9.05 -18.57
N ALA A 93 -1.55 -8.44 -18.19
CA ALA A 93 -1.59 -7.15 -17.54
C ALA A 93 -0.91 -7.23 -16.17
N LEU A 94 -1.20 -8.26 -15.37
CA LEU A 94 -0.53 -8.51 -14.10
C LEU A 94 0.98 -8.64 -14.29
N THR A 95 1.43 -9.46 -15.26
CA THR A 95 2.86 -9.66 -15.55
C THR A 95 3.53 -8.34 -15.92
N THR A 96 2.88 -7.51 -16.71
CA THR A 96 3.45 -6.23 -17.18
C THR A 96 3.69 -5.26 -16.03
N VAL A 97 2.74 -5.14 -15.09
CA VAL A 97 2.84 -4.23 -13.95
C VAL A 97 3.86 -4.74 -12.93
N VAL A 98 3.85 -6.05 -12.66
CA VAL A 98 4.73 -6.71 -11.69
C VAL A 98 6.20 -6.65 -12.10
N ARG A 99 6.52 -6.81 -13.39
CA ARG A 99 7.92 -6.79 -13.90
C ARG A 99 8.67 -5.48 -13.61
N ARG A 100 7.97 -4.39 -13.37
CA ARG A 100 8.55 -3.07 -13.07
C ARG A 100 8.68 -2.81 -11.57
N ALA A 101 8.09 -3.66 -10.74
CA ALA A 101 8.03 -3.43 -9.31
C ALA A 101 9.28 -3.95 -8.60
N GLU A 102 9.96 -3.08 -7.86
CA GLU A 102 10.98 -3.46 -6.88
C GLU A 102 10.32 -4.03 -5.62
N THR A 103 9.21 -3.42 -5.21
CA THR A 103 8.44 -3.81 -4.03
C THR A 103 6.97 -3.96 -4.38
N ILE A 104 6.32 -5.01 -3.91
CA ILE A 104 4.88 -5.23 -4.02
C ILE A 104 4.27 -5.25 -2.63
N LEU A 105 3.29 -4.40 -2.39
CA LEU A 105 2.49 -4.36 -1.17
C LEU A 105 1.09 -4.89 -1.46
N ILE A 106 0.62 -5.81 -0.61
CA ILE A 106 -0.67 -6.47 -0.76
C ILE A 106 -1.54 -6.12 0.44
N PRO A 107 -2.45 -5.13 0.33
CA PRO A 107 -3.42 -4.84 1.38
C PRO A 107 -4.45 -5.95 1.53
N VAL A 108 -4.78 -6.32 2.77
CA VAL A 108 -5.72 -7.41 3.11
C VAL A 108 -6.73 -6.89 4.11
N LEU A 109 -8.02 -7.12 3.85
CA LEU A 109 -9.08 -6.79 4.80
C LEU A 109 -9.23 -7.87 5.89
N PRO A 110 -9.69 -7.50 7.10
CA PRO A 110 -9.87 -8.40 8.23
C PRO A 110 -11.14 -9.25 8.10
N SER A 111 -11.27 -9.99 7.00
CA SER A 111 -12.35 -10.96 6.81
C SER A 111 -11.83 -12.29 6.32
N ALA A 112 -12.45 -13.39 6.76
CA ALA A 112 -12.05 -14.73 6.33
C ALA A 112 -12.13 -14.91 4.79
N THR A 113 -13.08 -14.23 4.15
CA THR A 113 -13.24 -14.27 2.69
C THR A 113 -12.10 -13.55 1.98
N ASP A 114 -11.73 -12.35 2.46
CA ASP A 114 -10.65 -11.58 1.86
C ASP A 114 -9.29 -12.23 2.09
N ILE A 115 -9.06 -12.80 3.27
CA ILE A 115 -7.85 -13.56 3.61
C ILE A 115 -7.67 -14.74 2.65
N ARG A 116 -8.73 -15.55 2.44
CA ARG A 116 -8.68 -16.68 1.49
C ARG A 116 -8.46 -16.21 0.04
N ALA A 117 -9.14 -15.16 -0.37
CA ALA A 117 -8.98 -14.59 -1.71
C ALA A 117 -7.54 -14.07 -1.93
N THR A 118 -6.99 -13.37 -0.94
CA THR A 118 -5.61 -12.88 -1.00
C THR A 118 -4.59 -14.02 -1.02
N ALA A 119 -4.80 -15.09 -0.25
CA ALA A 119 -3.91 -16.25 -0.29
C ALA A 119 -3.87 -16.89 -1.69
N ARG A 120 -5.03 -17.05 -2.35
CA ARG A 120 -5.10 -17.54 -3.74
C ARG A 120 -4.41 -16.58 -4.71
N PHE A 121 -4.68 -15.29 -4.56
CA PHE A 121 -4.06 -14.26 -5.40
C PHE A 121 -2.53 -14.27 -5.28
N ILE A 122 -1.97 -14.45 -4.08
CA ILE A 122 -0.53 -14.55 -3.88
C ILE A 122 0.04 -15.80 -4.58
N GLN A 123 -0.66 -16.92 -4.56
CA GLN A 123 -0.24 -18.11 -5.33
C GLN A 123 -0.21 -17.81 -6.83
N ASP A 124 -1.26 -17.20 -7.36
CA ASP A 124 -1.32 -16.80 -8.78
C ASP A 124 -0.23 -15.78 -9.13
N LEU A 125 0.01 -14.80 -8.25
CA LEU A 125 1.06 -13.80 -8.41
C LEU A 125 2.45 -14.44 -8.52
N LEU A 126 2.75 -15.43 -7.70
CA LEU A 126 4.03 -16.12 -7.71
C LEU A 126 4.18 -17.04 -8.93
N LEU A 127 3.10 -17.70 -9.37
CA LEU A 127 3.12 -18.66 -10.47
C LEU A 127 3.00 -17.97 -11.84
N VAL A 128 1.98 -17.12 -12.00
CA VAL A 128 1.63 -16.48 -13.28
C VAL A 128 2.31 -15.15 -13.46
N GLY A 129 2.43 -14.37 -12.38
CA GLY A 129 3.05 -13.04 -12.37
C GLY A 129 4.56 -13.08 -12.66
N LYS A 130 5.18 -14.27 -12.60
CA LYS A 130 6.63 -14.45 -12.76
C LYS A 130 7.45 -13.50 -11.90
N VAL A 131 7.01 -13.35 -10.64
CA VAL A 131 7.72 -12.52 -9.67
C VAL A 131 9.07 -13.16 -9.36
N GLU A 132 10.13 -12.52 -9.80
CA GLU A 132 11.49 -12.93 -9.45
C GLU A 132 11.79 -12.49 -8.02
N ARG A 133 11.56 -13.35 -7.05
CA ARG A 133 11.75 -13.07 -5.61
C ARG A 133 13.17 -12.64 -5.23
N LYS A 134 14.14 -12.83 -6.10
CA LYS A 134 15.49 -12.30 -5.93
C LYS A 134 15.56 -10.79 -6.22
N GLN A 135 14.64 -10.29 -7.05
CA GLN A 135 14.62 -8.90 -7.52
C GLN A 135 13.42 -8.12 -6.96
N THR A 136 12.30 -8.79 -6.70
CA THR A 136 11.07 -8.16 -6.22
C THR A 136 10.75 -8.62 -4.80
N ARG A 137 10.46 -7.68 -3.93
CA ARG A 137 10.06 -7.92 -2.55
C ARG A 137 8.55 -7.84 -2.41
N LEU A 138 7.99 -8.79 -1.66
CA LEU A 138 6.56 -8.83 -1.36
C LEU A 138 6.36 -8.66 0.13
N ALA A 139 5.34 -7.88 0.51
CA ALA A 139 4.83 -7.82 1.87
C ALA A 139 3.31 -7.66 1.87
N THR A 140 2.69 -8.10 2.95
CA THR A 140 1.26 -7.91 3.20
C THR A 140 1.03 -6.89 4.30
N VAL A 141 -0.07 -6.15 4.18
CA VAL A 141 -0.51 -5.13 5.13
C VAL A 141 -1.97 -5.40 5.47
N ALA A 142 -2.29 -5.64 6.76
CA ALA A 142 -3.68 -5.62 7.18
C ALA A 142 -4.20 -4.19 7.08
N ASN A 143 -5.33 -4.01 6.41
CA ASN A 143 -5.92 -2.69 6.22
C ASN A 143 -7.36 -2.65 6.70
N ARG A 144 -7.82 -1.48 7.13
CA ARG A 144 -9.15 -1.24 7.69
C ARG A 144 -9.48 -2.22 8.83
N VAL A 145 -8.52 -2.39 9.72
CA VAL A 145 -8.70 -3.27 10.87
C VAL A 145 -9.51 -2.55 11.93
N PRO A 146 -10.71 -3.08 12.31
CA PRO A 146 -11.56 -2.41 13.28
C PRO A 146 -10.86 -2.24 14.63
N ALA A 147 -11.00 -1.08 15.24
CA ALA A 147 -10.55 -0.82 16.61
C ALA A 147 -11.52 -1.48 17.59
N ILE A 148 -11.42 -2.78 17.79
CA ILE A 148 -12.29 -3.52 18.72
C ILE A 148 -11.85 -3.22 20.14
N GLY A 149 -12.70 -2.56 20.93
CA GLY A 149 -12.50 -2.35 22.36
C GLY A 149 -11.77 -1.06 22.77
N ALA A 150 -11.67 -0.07 21.89
CA ALA A 150 -11.04 1.23 22.21
C ALA A 150 -11.78 2.07 23.28
N ARG A 151 -12.73 1.51 24.01
CA ARG A 151 -13.50 2.27 25.02
C ARG A 151 -12.83 2.39 26.37
N ASP A 152 -11.90 1.49 26.75
CA ASP A 152 -11.30 1.52 28.09
C ASP A 152 -9.82 1.10 28.08
N GLY A 153 -8.91 2.07 28.01
CA GLY A 153 -7.54 1.98 28.50
C GLY A 153 -6.63 0.84 27.98
N MET A 154 -5.70 0.41 28.83
CA MET A 154 -4.64 -0.56 28.54
C MET A 154 -5.15 -1.96 28.14
N LEU A 155 -6.31 -2.40 28.66
CA LEU A 155 -6.94 -3.69 28.35
C LEU A 155 -7.51 -3.76 26.94
N ALA A 156 -7.96 -2.63 26.40
CA ALA A 156 -8.43 -2.51 25.02
C ALA A 156 -7.32 -2.82 24.01
N LYS A 157 -6.11 -2.42 24.30
CA LYS A 157 -4.94 -2.65 23.44
C LYS A 157 -4.57 -4.14 23.37
N ILE A 158 -4.64 -4.84 24.51
CA ILE A 158 -4.36 -6.29 24.61
C ILE A 158 -5.46 -7.10 23.88
N GLY A 159 -6.73 -6.73 24.05
CA GLY A 159 -7.86 -7.41 23.39
C GLY A 159 -7.88 -7.20 21.87
N TYR A 160 -7.49 -6.03 21.41
CA TYR A 160 -7.35 -5.67 20.00
C TYR A 160 -6.30 -6.57 19.30
N ASP A 161 -5.11 -6.68 19.87
CA ASP A 161 -4.04 -7.48 19.31
C ASP A 161 -4.41 -8.96 19.28
N THR A 162 -5.05 -9.49 20.34
CA THR A 162 -5.38 -10.91 20.43
C THR A 162 -6.44 -11.35 19.42
N LEU A 163 -7.51 -10.56 19.22
CA LEU A 163 -8.58 -10.86 18.27
C LEU A 163 -8.11 -10.72 16.83
N ASN A 164 -7.36 -9.66 16.52
CA ASN A 164 -6.79 -9.45 15.20
C ASN A 164 -5.76 -10.53 14.86
N MET A 165 -4.89 -10.89 15.79
CA MET A 165 -3.95 -12.01 15.60
C MET A 165 -4.68 -13.32 15.28
N ARG A 166 -5.79 -13.62 15.98
CA ARG A 166 -6.59 -14.83 15.66
C ARG A 166 -7.18 -14.80 14.26
N LEU A 167 -7.67 -13.64 13.83
CA LEU A 167 -8.28 -13.47 12.51
C LEU A 167 -7.25 -13.65 11.39
N PHE A 168 -6.07 -13.09 11.53
CA PHE A 168 -5.02 -13.14 10.51
C PHE A 168 -4.11 -14.39 10.59
N ARG A 169 -4.14 -15.17 11.66
CA ARG A 169 -3.32 -16.38 11.81
C ARG A 169 -3.33 -17.34 10.60
N PRO A 170 -4.47 -17.63 9.94
CA PRO A 170 -4.44 -18.50 8.76
C PRO A 170 -3.64 -17.90 7.61
N LEU A 171 -3.72 -16.56 7.41
CA LEU A 171 -2.92 -15.86 6.41
C LEU A 171 -1.45 -15.84 6.81
N GLU A 172 -1.14 -15.51 8.05
CA GLU A 172 0.25 -15.47 8.56
C GLU A 172 0.96 -16.81 8.34
N ARG A 173 0.32 -17.94 8.75
CA ARG A 173 0.90 -19.27 8.52
C ARG A 173 1.17 -19.56 7.06
N PHE A 174 0.25 -19.16 6.17
CA PHE A 174 0.44 -19.32 4.74
C PHE A 174 1.60 -18.44 4.22
N LEU A 175 1.68 -17.20 4.68
CA LEU A 175 2.75 -16.26 4.31
C LEU A 175 4.12 -16.71 4.82
N ASP A 176 4.18 -17.27 6.04
CA ASP A 176 5.40 -17.82 6.62
C ASP A 176 5.97 -18.96 5.78
N GLN A 177 5.12 -19.87 5.29
CA GLN A 177 5.53 -20.92 4.36
C GLN A 177 6.14 -20.37 3.08
N LEU A 178 5.63 -19.24 2.61
CA LEU A 178 6.12 -18.54 1.43
C LEU A 178 7.25 -17.54 1.74
N ARG A 179 7.59 -17.35 3.02
CA ARG A 179 8.53 -16.32 3.48
C ARG A 179 8.16 -14.93 3.01
N ILE A 180 6.87 -14.58 3.06
CA ILE A 180 6.34 -13.25 2.76
C ILE A 180 5.99 -12.57 4.09
N PRO A 181 6.59 -11.43 4.44
CA PRO A 181 6.33 -10.78 5.72
C PRO A 181 4.94 -10.13 5.76
N PHE A 182 4.31 -10.20 6.93
CA PHE A 182 3.17 -9.38 7.32
C PHE A 182 3.73 -8.18 8.10
N VAL A 183 3.67 -6.98 7.51
CA VAL A 183 4.54 -5.88 7.96
C VAL A 183 3.83 -4.80 8.77
N ALA A 184 2.52 -4.63 8.62
CA ALA A 184 1.79 -3.61 9.36
C ALA A 184 0.30 -3.92 9.47
N THR A 185 -0.33 -3.33 10.49
CA THR A 185 -1.78 -3.32 10.71
C THR A 185 -2.27 -1.89 10.72
N ILE A 186 -2.99 -1.48 9.67
CA ILE A 186 -3.55 -0.14 9.52
C ILE A 186 -5.00 -0.18 10.01
N PRO A 187 -5.37 0.66 11.00
CA PRO A 187 -6.70 0.67 11.58
C PRO A 187 -7.75 1.25 10.63
N GLU A 188 -9.00 0.86 10.82
CA GLU A 188 -10.13 1.57 10.27
C GLU A 188 -10.35 2.86 11.07
N SER A 189 -10.26 4.01 10.38
CA SER A 189 -10.37 5.31 11.02
C SER A 189 -11.04 6.30 10.07
N PRO A 190 -11.93 7.18 10.58
CA PRO A 190 -12.57 8.21 9.77
C PRO A 190 -11.57 9.23 9.23
N TYR A 191 -10.41 9.40 9.86
CA TYR A 191 -9.41 10.37 9.44
C TYR A 191 -8.81 10.08 8.07
N TYR A 192 -8.79 8.82 7.63
CA TYR A 192 -8.40 8.49 6.25
C TYR A 192 -9.37 9.07 5.22
N ALA A 193 -10.69 8.93 5.46
CA ALA A 193 -11.69 9.47 4.55
C ALA A 193 -11.70 11.00 4.56
N LEU A 194 -11.55 11.64 5.73
CA LEU A 194 -11.48 13.09 5.85
C LEU A 194 -10.23 13.67 5.17
N ALA A 195 -9.10 13.02 5.31
CA ALA A 195 -7.87 13.43 4.64
C ALA A 195 -7.99 13.23 3.11
N ASP A 196 -8.50 12.10 2.67
CA ASP A 196 -8.69 11.76 1.26
C ASP A 196 -9.55 12.80 0.53
N GLN A 197 -10.67 13.24 1.11
CA GLN A 197 -11.54 14.27 0.56
C GLN A 197 -10.84 15.60 0.28
N GLN A 198 -9.74 15.88 0.97
CA GLN A 198 -8.94 17.10 0.82
C GLN A 198 -7.65 16.89 0.02
N GLY A 199 -7.47 15.73 -0.60
CA GLY A 199 -6.21 15.40 -1.28
C GLY A 199 -5.02 15.31 -0.33
N LEU A 200 -5.27 15.03 0.96
CA LEU A 200 -4.26 14.88 2.00
C LEU A 200 -4.04 13.40 2.34
N SER A 201 -2.88 13.11 2.84
CA SER A 201 -2.57 11.83 3.50
C SER A 201 -2.78 11.92 5.01
N ILE A 202 -2.82 10.75 5.67
CA ILE A 202 -2.85 10.69 7.14
C ILE A 202 -1.64 11.36 7.78
N PHE A 203 -0.51 11.43 7.09
CA PHE A 203 0.71 12.10 7.55
C PHE A 203 0.63 13.62 7.50
N GLU A 204 -0.33 14.16 6.76
CA GLU A 204 -0.56 15.60 6.58
C GLU A 204 -1.78 16.07 7.37
N TRP A 205 -2.56 15.15 7.89
CA TRP A 205 -3.69 15.46 8.76
C TRP A 205 -3.20 15.93 10.13
N SER A 206 -3.58 17.13 10.54
CA SER A 206 -3.01 17.83 11.69
C SER A 206 -3.64 17.46 13.04
N GLU A 207 -4.80 16.82 13.04
CA GLU A 207 -5.51 16.50 14.28
C GLU A 207 -4.73 15.51 15.14
N GLY A 208 -4.65 15.78 16.45
CA GLY A 208 -3.93 14.96 17.42
C GLY A 208 -4.43 13.51 17.47
N TYR A 209 -5.72 13.30 17.27
CA TYR A 209 -6.34 11.97 17.24
C TYR A 209 -5.82 11.07 16.12
N ALA A 210 -5.37 11.61 15.01
CA ALA A 210 -4.73 10.85 13.93
C ALA A 210 -3.28 10.39 14.24
N ALA A 211 -2.77 10.71 15.42
CA ALA A 211 -1.41 10.29 15.82
C ALA A 211 -1.26 8.76 15.86
N LEU A 212 -2.28 8.05 16.36
CA LEU A 212 -2.30 6.59 16.41
C LEU A 212 -2.36 5.99 15.00
N ASP A 213 -3.16 6.60 14.11
CA ASP A 213 -3.24 6.18 12.70
C ASP A 213 -1.87 6.33 12.02
N ARG A 214 -1.19 7.46 12.22
CA ARG A 214 0.16 7.69 11.69
C ARG A 214 1.17 6.68 12.25
N ALA A 215 1.11 6.40 13.55
CA ALA A 215 2.00 5.45 14.20
C ALA A 215 1.83 4.02 13.66
N ALA A 216 0.63 3.64 13.24
CA ALA A 216 0.34 2.33 12.66
C ALA A 216 1.08 2.05 11.33
N TRP A 217 1.50 3.10 10.63
CA TRP A 217 2.30 2.98 9.40
C TRP A 217 3.77 2.73 9.66
N GLN A 218 4.28 3.06 10.84
CA GLN A 218 5.72 3.03 11.12
C GLN A 218 6.38 1.68 10.80
N PRO A 219 5.80 0.52 11.16
CA PRO A 219 6.39 -0.78 10.82
C PRO A 219 6.51 -1.01 9.30
N LEU A 220 5.53 -0.54 8.51
CA LEU A 220 5.59 -0.60 7.05
C LEU A 220 6.70 0.31 6.50
N LEU A 221 6.79 1.54 7.01
CA LEU A 221 7.80 2.51 6.58
C LEU A 221 9.22 2.03 6.91
N ASP A 222 9.43 1.52 8.12
CA ASP A 222 10.71 0.95 8.55
C ASP A 222 11.10 -0.26 7.66
N TRP A 223 10.12 -1.11 7.33
CA TRP A 223 10.35 -2.22 6.43
C TRP A 223 10.70 -1.75 5.02
N LEU A 224 10.00 -0.76 4.48
CA LEU A 224 10.29 -0.15 3.18
C LEU A 224 11.70 0.46 3.15
N ASP A 225 12.14 1.12 4.22
CA ASP A 225 13.43 1.81 4.28
C ASP A 225 14.59 0.92 4.73
N SER A 226 14.31 -0.30 5.20
CA SER A 226 15.35 -1.25 5.58
C SER A 226 16.23 -1.63 4.39
N ARG A 227 17.52 -1.91 4.64
CA ARG A 227 18.48 -2.41 3.60
C ARG A 227 17.99 -3.69 2.92
N ARG A 228 17.13 -4.47 3.58
CA ARG A 228 16.48 -5.66 3.01
C ARG A 228 15.41 -5.29 1.98
N SER A 229 15.03 -4.00 1.85
CA SER A 229 14.05 -3.50 0.89
C SER A 229 14.69 -2.90 -0.37
N ARG A 230 16.00 -2.88 -0.47
CA ARG A 230 16.71 -2.44 -1.68
C ARG A 230 17.26 -3.67 -2.38
N PRO A 231 16.98 -3.89 -3.66
CA PRO A 231 17.69 -4.90 -4.44
C PRO A 231 19.20 -4.61 -4.38
N ARG A 232 19.98 -5.65 -4.25
CA ARG A 232 21.45 -5.55 -4.33
C ARG A 232 21.86 -5.42 -5.77
#